data_5d133fb2f58f9e6f7a69b5a2aceabee2
#
_entry.id   5d133fb2f58f9e6f7a69b5a2aceabee2
#
_cell.length_a   1.000
_cell.length_b   1.000
_cell.length_c   1.000
_cell.angle_alpha   90.00
_cell.angle_beta   90.00
_cell.angle_gamma   90.00
#
_symmetry.space_group_name_H-M   'P 1'
#
loop_
_entity.id
_entity.type
_entity.pdbx_description
1 polymer ?
#
loop_
_entity_poly.entity_id
_entity_poly.type
_entity_poly.pdbx_seq_one_letter_code
_entity_poly.pdbx_strand_id
1 'polypeptide(L)'
;MKAKYILYTLGIAMLSSSCNDFLDEDPKGKLTPGTFFSTQDELTMATYALYKNVCLTQTNTNPTIPSWLGDDVTANPGSNKQAYAEIDAFRGSDANKGVEAAWSTSYVVIKAANYIIENGAKTPTTPEEINIALGQAKYWRAVHYFWLVRRWGAVPLILDTEVNYERPLASIQEIYDQIVKDLQDCVTTLPTDYSKPPQKYQGANIFITKQAAQATLAAVYMAMAGWPLKQTQYYASAAEQAKAVIDGVNGGTYEYILEPEYKYVYAPSH
;
A
#
# COMPACT_ATOMS: atom_id res chain seq x y z
N MET A 1 -33.99 -59.00 21.17
CA MET A 1 -32.92 -58.49 20.28
C MET A 1 -33.08 -56.99 19.89
N LYS A 2 -34.26 -56.49 19.65
CA LYS A 2 -34.47 -55.09 19.20
C LYS A 2 -34.08 -54.00 20.22
N ALA A 3 -34.22 -54.22 21.51
CA ALA A 3 -33.90 -53.21 22.55
C ALA A 3 -32.40 -52.95 22.70
N LYS A 4 -31.54 -53.91 22.47
CA LYS A 4 -30.07 -53.73 22.52
C LYS A 4 -29.52 -52.81 21.40
N TYR A 5 -30.11 -52.91 20.21
CA TYR A 5 -29.69 -52.06 19.08
C TYR A 5 -30.14 -50.61 19.26
N ILE A 6 -31.29 -50.38 19.89
CA ILE A 6 -31.78 -49.03 20.23
C ILE A 6 -30.85 -48.37 21.24
N LEU A 7 -30.32 -49.09 22.21
CA LEU A 7 -29.36 -48.57 23.18
C LEU A 7 -28.02 -48.20 22.53
N TYR A 8 -27.50 -49.01 21.57
CA TYR A 8 -26.28 -48.73 20.84
C TYR A 8 -26.42 -47.53 19.89
N THR A 9 -27.56 -47.37 19.21
CA THR A 9 -27.81 -46.24 18.35
C THR A 9 -27.97 -44.93 19.14
N LEU A 10 -28.60 -44.97 20.33
CA LEU A 10 -28.68 -43.81 21.22
C LEU A 10 -27.31 -43.40 21.78
N GLY A 11 -26.43 -44.36 22.12
CA GLY A 11 -25.07 -44.13 22.59
C GLY A 11 -24.17 -43.49 21.52
N ILE A 12 -24.31 -43.92 20.27
CA ILE A 12 -23.53 -43.33 19.13
C ILE A 12 -24.02 -41.93 18.80
N ALA A 13 -25.33 -41.65 18.91
CA ALA A 13 -25.89 -40.33 18.67
C ALA A 13 -25.44 -39.28 19.73
N MET A 14 -25.16 -39.70 20.96
CA MET A 14 -24.66 -38.82 22.01
C MET A 14 -23.17 -38.46 21.86
N LEU A 15 -22.40 -39.29 21.12
CA LEU A 15 -20.97 -39.04 20.86
C LEU A 15 -20.72 -38.11 19.69
N SER A 16 -21.72 -37.81 18.88
CA SER A 16 -21.63 -36.87 17.74
C SER A 16 -22.01 -35.43 18.08
N SER A 17 -22.42 -35.08 19.30
CA SER A 17 -22.49 -33.72 19.77
C SER A 17 -21.10 -33.22 20.14
N SER A 18 -20.23 -33.07 19.14
CA SER A 18 -18.97 -32.36 19.27
C SER A 18 -19.32 -30.88 19.52
N CYS A 19 -19.00 -30.39 20.72
CA CYS A 19 -19.04 -28.97 21.02
C CYS A 19 -18.05 -28.27 20.09
N ASN A 20 -18.53 -27.56 19.07
CA ASN A 20 -17.67 -26.70 18.24
C ASN A 20 -16.96 -25.64 19.09
N ASP A 21 -17.56 -25.17 20.17
CA ASP A 21 -16.98 -24.18 21.10
C ASP A 21 -15.73 -24.67 21.84
N PHE A 22 -15.50 -26.01 21.96
CA PHE A 22 -14.31 -26.53 22.64
C PHE A 22 -13.05 -26.47 21.77
N LEU A 23 -13.22 -26.35 20.46
CA LEU A 23 -12.12 -26.22 19.49
C LEU A 23 -11.87 -24.78 19.06
N ASP A 24 -12.75 -23.84 19.42
CA ASP A 24 -12.52 -22.43 19.25
C ASP A 24 -11.54 -21.96 20.34
N GLU A 25 -10.26 -21.98 20.02
CA GLU A 25 -9.23 -21.35 20.82
C GLU A 25 -9.47 -19.83 20.86
N ASP A 26 -9.94 -19.31 21.99
CA ASP A 26 -9.83 -17.88 22.26
C ASP A 26 -8.34 -17.53 22.48
N PRO A 27 -7.63 -16.93 21.52
CA PRO A 27 -6.19 -16.73 21.57
C PRO A 27 -5.86 -15.60 22.55
N LYS A 28 -5.94 -15.89 23.86
CA LYS A 28 -5.60 -14.95 24.92
C LYS A 28 -4.17 -14.43 24.72
N GLY A 29 -4.07 -13.13 24.46
CA GLY A 29 -2.79 -12.44 24.25
C GLY A 29 -2.22 -12.49 22.83
N LYS A 30 -2.93 -13.01 21.85
CA LYS A 30 -2.60 -12.86 20.42
C LYS A 30 -3.53 -11.81 19.77
N LEU A 31 -2.93 -10.87 19.05
CA LEU A 31 -3.69 -9.95 18.23
C LEU A 31 -4.27 -10.72 17.03
N THR A 32 -5.58 -10.84 16.98
CA THR A 32 -6.31 -11.43 15.84
C THR A 32 -7.04 -10.34 15.06
N PRO A 33 -7.39 -10.57 13.80
CA PRO A 33 -8.16 -9.59 13.03
C PRO A 33 -9.49 -9.19 13.69
N GLY A 34 -10.07 -10.09 14.48
CA GLY A 34 -11.34 -9.86 15.18
C GLY A 34 -11.21 -9.05 16.46
N THR A 35 -10.01 -9.00 17.07
CA THR A 35 -9.74 -8.29 18.34
C THR A 35 -8.89 -7.04 18.15
N PHE A 36 -8.18 -6.92 17.04
CA PHE A 36 -7.42 -5.73 16.64
C PHE A 36 -8.38 -4.68 16.04
N PHE A 37 -8.02 -3.41 16.05
CA PHE A 37 -8.86 -2.26 15.70
C PHE A 37 -9.96 -1.93 16.73
N SER A 38 -9.74 -2.31 18.00
CA SER A 38 -10.67 -2.02 19.11
C SER A 38 -10.40 -0.64 19.77
N THR A 39 -9.25 -0.02 19.45
CA THR A 39 -8.84 1.29 19.99
C THR A 39 -8.19 2.16 18.91
N GLN A 40 -8.17 3.49 19.14
CA GLN A 40 -7.44 4.44 18.29
C GLN A 40 -5.95 4.11 18.22
N ASP A 41 -5.34 3.69 19.32
CA ASP A 41 -3.92 3.34 19.36
C ASP A 41 -3.62 2.14 18.45
N GLU A 42 -4.49 1.16 18.40
CA GLU A 42 -4.34 0.01 17.49
C GLU A 42 -4.47 0.41 16.02
N LEU A 43 -5.39 1.32 15.68
CA LEU A 43 -5.50 1.89 14.33
C LEU A 43 -4.22 2.65 13.95
N THR A 44 -3.67 3.41 14.88
CA THR A 44 -2.40 4.13 14.72
C THR A 44 -1.23 3.15 14.54
N MET A 45 -1.16 2.09 15.34
CA MET A 45 -0.14 1.04 15.21
C MET A 45 -0.23 0.31 13.87
N ALA A 46 -1.44 0.04 13.36
CA ALA A 46 -1.63 -0.54 12.03
C ALA A 46 -1.06 0.38 10.94
N THR A 47 -1.30 1.68 11.05
CA THR A 47 -0.77 2.68 10.13
C THR A 47 0.76 2.74 10.18
N TYR A 48 1.37 2.68 11.35
CA TYR A 48 2.83 2.58 11.48
C TYR A 48 3.40 1.29 10.89
N ALA A 49 2.72 0.17 11.10
CA ALA A 49 3.12 -1.10 10.51
C ALA A 49 3.07 -1.05 8.98
N LEU A 50 2.08 -0.36 8.40
CA LEU A 50 2.02 -0.09 6.97
C LEU A 50 3.23 0.71 6.50
N TYR A 51 3.56 1.82 7.16
CA TYR A 51 4.72 2.65 6.83
C TYR A 51 6.04 1.89 6.97
N LYS A 52 6.19 1.03 7.99
CA LYS A 52 7.34 0.13 8.10
C LYS A 52 7.48 -0.75 6.85
N ASN A 53 6.38 -1.36 6.39
CA ASN A 53 6.39 -2.19 5.19
C ASN A 53 6.75 -1.36 3.95
N VAL A 54 6.23 -0.13 3.82
CA VAL A 54 6.61 0.79 2.74
C VAL A 54 8.11 1.09 2.78
N CYS A 55 8.68 1.41 3.96
CA CYS A 55 10.12 1.65 4.09
C CYS A 55 10.96 0.45 3.65
N LEU A 56 10.52 -0.78 3.94
CA LEU A 56 11.21 -1.99 3.51
C LEU A 56 11.26 -2.15 1.98
N THR A 57 10.29 -1.59 1.25
CA THR A 57 10.29 -1.63 -0.22
C THR A 57 11.27 -0.63 -0.84
N GLN A 58 11.74 0.34 -0.05
CA GLN A 58 12.69 1.38 -0.47
C GLN A 58 14.12 1.09 -0.04
N THR A 59 14.40 -0.07 0.55
CA THR A 59 15.74 -0.42 1.00
C THR A 59 16.68 -0.70 -0.17
N ASN A 60 17.99 -0.52 0.06
CA ASN A 60 19.04 -0.79 -0.92
C ASN A 60 19.09 -2.26 -1.42
N THR A 61 18.32 -3.14 -0.84
CA THR A 61 18.20 -4.56 -1.24
C THR A 61 17.11 -4.80 -2.27
N ASN A 62 16.37 -3.75 -2.67
CA ASN A 62 15.34 -3.86 -3.70
C ASN A 62 15.85 -3.30 -5.04
N PRO A 63 16.33 -4.13 -5.97
CA PRO A 63 16.94 -3.70 -7.23
C PRO A 63 15.97 -3.14 -8.27
N THR A 64 14.70 -3.01 -7.94
CA THR A 64 13.72 -2.35 -8.82
C THR A 64 13.69 -0.84 -8.64
N ILE A 65 14.63 -0.27 -7.91
CA ILE A 65 14.83 1.18 -7.89
C ILE A 65 15.17 1.62 -9.32
N PRO A 66 14.43 2.56 -9.91
CA PRO A 66 14.62 2.99 -11.30
C PRO A 66 16.06 3.45 -11.61
N SER A 67 16.79 3.93 -10.60
CA SER A 67 18.19 4.35 -10.75
C SER A 67 19.15 3.26 -11.24
N TRP A 68 18.82 1.98 -11.08
CA TRP A 68 19.66 0.87 -11.58
C TRP A 68 19.46 0.58 -13.06
N LEU A 69 18.52 1.26 -13.71
CA LEU A 69 18.25 1.16 -15.14
C LEU A 69 18.79 2.36 -15.92
N GLY A 70 19.45 3.29 -15.22
CA GLY A 70 20.10 4.45 -15.82
C GLY A 70 21.51 4.13 -16.32
N ASP A 71 22.06 4.99 -17.15
CA ASP A 71 23.44 4.92 -17.67
C ASP A 71 24.45 5.68 -16.80
N ASP A 72 23.96 6.37 -15.78
CA ASP A 72 24.72 7.17 -14.82
C ASP A 72 25.11 6.40 -13.54
N VAL A 73 24.57 5.21 -13.35
CA VAL A 73 24.82 4.32 -12.21
C VAL A 73 25.14 2.93 -12.69
N THR A 74 26.17 2.30 -12.11
CA THR A 74 26.51 0.92 -12.40
C THR A 74 26.62 0.07 -11.13
N ALA A 75 26.17 -1.17 -11.22
CA ALA A 75 26.26 -2.11 -10.12
C ALA A 75 27.68 -2.63 -9.93
N ASN A 76 28.18 -2.62 -8.69
CA ASN A 76 29.43 -3.31 -8.38
C ASN A 76 29.22 -4.84 -8.59
N PRO A 77 30.07 -5.50 -9.42
CA PRO A 77 29.91 -6.91 -9.78
C PRO A 77 30.31 -7.91 -8.66
N GLY A 78 30.10 -7.55 -7.39
CA GLY A 78 30.27 -8.46 -6.26
C GLY A 78 29.25 -9.59 -6.22
N SER A 79 29.59 -10.75 -5.66
CA SER A 79 28.74 -11.96 -5.65
C SER A 79 27.39 -11.78 -4.98
N ASN A 80 27.28 -10.87 -4.02
CA ASN A 80 26.02 -10.53 -3.36
C ASN A 80 25.21 -9.45 -4.09
N LYS A 81 25.66 -9.01 -5.27
CA LYS A 81 25.05 -7.95 -6.08
C LYS A 81 24.57 -8.44 -7.46
N GLN A 82 24.50 -9.74 -7.66
CA GLN A 82 24.12 -10.32 -8.94
C GLN A 82 22.77 -9.78 -9.46
N ALA A 83 21.77 -9.67 -8.60
CA ALA A 83 20.46 -9.18 -8.98
C ALA A 83 20.51 -7.74 -9.52
N TYR A 84 21.34 -6.89 -8.95
CA TYR A 84 21.55 -5.52 -9.44
C TYR A 84 22.31 -5.50 -10.78
N ALA A 85 23.37 -6.30 -10.88
CA ALA A 85 24.17 -6.38 -12.09
C ALA A 85 23.39 -6.92 -13.29
N GLU A 86 22.46 -7.83 -13.06
CA GLU A 86 21.54 -8.32 -14.10
C GLU A 86 20.59 -7.21 -14.59
N ILE A 87 20.03 -6.42 -13.67
CA ILE A 87 19.14 -5.30 -14.01
C ILE A 87 19.93 -4.19 -14.72
N ASP A 88 21.09 -3.81 -14.20
CA ASP A 88 22.00 -2.82 -14.81
C ASP A 88 22.40 -3.20 -16.24
N ALA A 89 22.67 -4.48 -16.48
CA ALA A 89 22.99 -5.01 -17.79
C ALA A 89 21.78 -5.30 -18.70
N PHE A 90 20.54 -4.95 -18.29
CA PHE A 90 19.29 -5.28 -18.98
C PHE A 90 19.12 -6.78 -19.26
N ARG A 91 19.62 -7.63 -18.36
CA ARG A 91 19.59 -9.10 -18.45
C ARG A 91 18.77 -9.73 -17.33
N GLY A 92 17.86 -8.98 -16.72
CA GLY A 92 16.97 -9.51 -15.70
C GLY A 92 16.15 -10.69 -16.22
N SER A 93 16.05 -11.74 -15.41
CA SER A 93 15.24 -12.93 -15.67
C SER A 93 14.14 -13.09 -14.64
N ASP A 94 13.23 -14.02 -14.84
CA ASP A 94 12.21 -14.44 -13.88
C ASP A 94 12.80 -15.05 -12.60
N ALA A 95 14.03 -15.54 -12.64
CA ALA A 95 14.77 -16.03 -11.49
C ALA A 95 15.49 -14.91 -10.69
N ASN A 96 15.41 -13.65 -11.14
CA ASN A 96 16.08 -12.54 -10.46
C ASN A 96 15.43 -12.24 -9.10
N LYS A 97 16.21 -12.44 -8.02
CA LYS A 97 15.73 -12.28 -6.64
C LYS A 97 15.29 -10.86 -6.29
N GLY A 98 15.79 -9.87 -6.99
CA GLY A 98 15.37 -8.49 -6.78
C GLY A 98 14.00 -8.19 -7.42
N VAL A 99 13.74 -8.75 -8.58
CA VAL A 99 12.44 -8.64 -9.24
C VAL A 99 11.37 -9.35 -8.40
N GLU A 100 11.67 -10.58 -7.93
CA GLU A 100 10.81 -11.32 -7.00
C GLU A 100 10.53 -10.55 -5.72
N ALA A 101 11.57 -9.96 -5.11
CA ALA A 101 11.42 -9.17 -3.89
C ALA A 101 10.56 -7.94 -4.10
N ALA A 102 10.70 -7.24 -5.22
CA ALA A 102 9.88 -6.06 -5.51
C ALA A 102 8.40 -6.39 -5.73
N TRP A 103 8.12 -7.51 -6.38
CA TRP A 103 6.77 -8.03 -6.53
C TRP A 103 6.17 -8.37 -5.16
N SER A 104 6.82 -9.23 -4.39
CA SER A 104 6.31 -9.74 -3.12
C SER A 104 6.17 -8.64 -2.07
N THR A 105 7.15 -7.73 -1.94
CA THR A 105 7.05 -6.60 -1.00
C THR A 105 5.93 -5.63 -1.36
N SER A 106 5.65 -5.43 -2.65
CA SER A 106 4.50 -4.61 -3.06
C SER A 106 3.18 -5.22 -2.58
N TYR A 107 3.00 -6.53 -2.71
CA TYR A 107 1.80 -7.19 -2.22
C TYR A 107 1.73 -7.27 -0.68
N VAL A 108 2.86 -7.26 0.03
CA VAL A 108 2.86 -7.10 1.50
C VAL A 108 2.27 -5.77 1.92
N VAL A 109 2.63 -4.67 1.23
CA VAL A 109 2.05 -3.34 1.49
C VAL A 109 0.58 -3.30 1.11
N ILE A 110 0.21 -3.83 -0.05
CA ILE A 110 -1.20 -3.90 -0.49
C ILE A 110 -2.05 -4.67 0.51
N LYS A 111 -1.58 -5.82 1.01
CA LYS A 111 -2.26 -6.60 2.04
C LYS A 111 -2.44 -5.81 3.33
N ALA A 112 -1.39 -5.16 3.81
CA ALA A 112 -1.46 -4.33 5.01
C ALA A 112 -2.45 -3.16 4.85
N ALA A 113 -2.47 -2.52 3.67
CA ALA A 113 -3.42 -1.47 3.33
C ALA A 113 -4.87 -2.00 3.31
N ASN A 114 -5.13 -3.14 2.68
CA ASN A 114 -6.45 -3.77 2.65
C ASN A 114 -6.96 -4.09 4.06
N TYR A 115 -6.09 -4.54 4.95
CA TYR A 115 -6.42 -4.81 6.35
C TYR A 115 -6.95 -3.56 7.07
N ILE A 116 -6.28 -2.41 6.88
CA ILE A 116 -6.71 -1.13 7.46
C ILE A 116 -8.02 -0.67 6.82
N ILE A 117 -8.15 -0.78 5.49
CA ILE A 117 -9.36 -0.32 4.78
C ILE A 117 -10.59 -1.12 5.19
N GLU A 118 -10.45 -2.44 5.34
CA GLU A 118 -11.55 -3.34 5.69
C GLU A 118 -11.99 -3.21 7.15
N ASN A 119 -11.05 -2.99 8.06
CA ASN A 119 -11.31 -3.07 9.49
C ASN A 119 -11.23 -1.71 10.21
N GLY A 120 -10.44 -0.78 9.72
CA GLY A 120 -10.20 0.51 10.38
C GLY A 120 -11.46 1.36 10.56
N ALA A 121 -12.43 1.26 9.65
CA ALA A 121 -13.70 1.98 9.75
C ALA A 121 -14.55 1.57 10.98
N LYS A 122 -14.28 0.41 11.57
CA LYS A 122 -15.00 -0.12 12.74
C LYS A 122 -14.37 0.34 14.06
N THR A 123 -13.20 0.95 14.03
CA THR A 123 -12.47 1.39 15.22
C THR A 123 -13.28 2.46 15.96
N PRO A 124 -13.51 2.34 17.30
CA PRO A 124 -14.24 3.31 18.08
C PRO A 124 -13.38 4.56 18.36
N THR A 125 -13.26 5.43 17.34
CA THR A 125 -12.52 6.68 17.41
C THR A 125 -13.22 7.76 16.56
N THR A 126 -12.62 8.93 16.40
CA THR A 126 -13.21 10.02 15.63
C THR A 126 -13.22 9.71 14.13
N PRO A 127 -14.22 10.21 13.37
CA PRO A 127 -14.23 10.09 11.93
C PRO A 127 -12.97 10.66 11.24
N GLU A 128 -12.36 11.68 11.84
CA GLU A 128 -11.13 12.28 11.33
C GLU A 128 -9.96 11.29 11.41
N GLU A 129 -9.73 10.64 12.55
CA GLU A 129 -8.66 9.64 12.71
C GLU A 129 -8.89 8.42 11.82
N ILE A 130 -10.14 7.97 11.66
CA ILE A 130 -10.50 6.92 10.71
C ILE A 130 -10.12 7.35 9.29
N ASN A 131 -10.56 8.54 8.86
CA ASN A 131 -10.29 9.05 7.52
C ASN A 131 -8.80 9.19 7.23
N ILE A 132 -8.01 9.64 8.21
CA ILE A 132 -6.56 9.69 8.09
C ILE A 132 -6.00 8.29 7.85
N ALA A 133 -6.30 7.32 8.71
CA ALA A 133 -5.77 5.97 8.59
C ALA A 133 -6.17 5.28 7.28
N LEU A 134 -7.45 5.38 6.88
CA LEU A 134 -7.94 4.83 5.63
C LEU A 134 -7.31 5.54 4.41
N GLY A 135 -7.13 6.84 4.49
CA GLY A 135 -6.47 7.63 3.45
C GLY A 135 -5.00 7.24 3.28
N GLN A 136 -4.25 7.04 4.38
CA GLN A 136 -2.88 6.52 4.31
C GLN A 136 -2.84 5.14 3.63
N ALA A 137 -3.75 4.25 4.02
CA ALA A 137 -3.84 2.91 3.46
C ALA A 137 -4.17 2.92 1.95
N LYS A 138 -5.17 3.69 1.53
CA LYS A 138 -5.54 3.85 0.11
C LYS A 138 -4.40 4.45 -0.70
N TYR A 139 -3.74 5.48 -0.18
CA TYR A 139 -2.61 6.10 -0.86
C TYR A 139 -1.49 5.09 -1.15
N TRP A 140 -1.04 4.35 -0.14
CA TRP A 140 0.04 3.38 -0.31
C TRP A 140 -0.37 2.18 -1.15
N ARG A 141 -1.63 1.74 -1.10
CA ARG A 141 -2.17 0.75 -2.02
C ARG A 141 -2.09 1.23 -3.47
N ALA A 142 -2.54 2.44 -3.72
CA ALA A 142 -2.50 3.06 -5.05
C ALA A 142 -1.06 3.19 -5.58
N VAL A 143 -0.13 3.67 -4.76
CA VAL A 143 1.29 3.81 -5.16
C VAL A 143 1.91 2.46 -5.50
N HIS A 144 1.64 1.41 -4.73
CA HIS A 144 2.18 0.07 -5.01
C HIS A 144 1.55 -0.55 -6.26
N TYR A 145 0.25 -0.36 -6.51
CA TYR A 145 -0.35 -0.74 -7.79
C TYR A 145 0.20 0.07 -8.95
N PHE A 146 0.45 1.36 -8.77
CA PHE A 146 1.08 2.20 -9.79
C PHE A 146 2.50 1.73 -10.13
N TRP A 147 3.27 1.24 -9.17
CA TRP A 147 4.57 0.62 -9.42
C TRP A 147 4.44 -0.74 -10.12
N LEU A 148 3.50 -1.58 -9.69
CA LEU A 148 3.28 -2.89 -10.28
C LEU A 148 2.84 -2.79 -11.75
N VAL A 149 1.81 -1.99 -12.04
CA VAL A 149 1.25 -1.88 -13.39
C VAL A 149 2.24 -1.31 -14.41
N ARG A 150 3.12 -0.40 -13.98
CA ARG A 150 4.14 0.19 -14.85
C ARG A 150 5.31 -0.75 -15.16
N ARG A 151 5.51 -1.79 -14.36
CA ARG A 151 6.61 -2.74 -14.50
C ARG A 151 6.15 -4.07 -15.11
N TRP A 152 5.01 -4.56 -14.69
CA TRP A 152 4.50 -5.88 -15.08
C TRP A 152 3.26 -5.83 -15.97
N GLY A 153 2.64 -4.67 -16.16
CA GLY A 153 1.40 -4.55 -16.89
C GLY A 153 0.21 -5.12 -16.11
N ALA A 154 -0.49 -6.08 -16.65
CA ALA A 154 -1.58 -6.79 -15.99
C ALA A 154 -1.07 -7.57 -14.77
N VAL A 155 -1.68 -7.36 -13.60
CA VAL A 155 -1.33 -8.02 -12.34
C VAL A 155 -2.62 -8.37 -11.57
N PRO A 156 -2.59 -9.31 -10.59
CA PRO A 156 -3.74 -9.57 -9.73
C PRO A 156 -4.18 -8.31 -8.95
N LEU A 157 -5.44 -7.91 -9.09
CA LEU A 157 -6.02 -6.80 -8.33
C LEU A 157 -6.68 -7.35 -7.06
N ILE A 158 -5.98 -7.19 -5.92
CA ILE A 158 -6.39 -7.70 -4.61
C ILE A 158 -6.86 -6.51 -3.75
N LEU A 159 -8.15 -6.44 -3.47
CA LEU A 159 -8.78 -5.33 -2.74
C LEU A 159 -9.38 -5.74 -1.40
N ASP A 160 -9.22 -7.00 -1.03
CA ASP A 160 -9.71 -7.64 0.19
C ASP A 160 -8.56 -8.35 0.94
N THR A 161 -8.89 -8.97 2.06
CA THR A 161 -7.94 -9.74 2.88
C THR A 161 -8.04 -11.25 2.67
N GLU A 162 -8.94 -11.70 1.78
CA GLU A 162 -9.14 -13.11 1.47
C GLU A 162 -7.93 -13.70 0.74
N VAL A 163 -7.53 -14.89 1.17
CA VAL A 163 -6.46 -15.64 0.53
C VAL A 163 -7.02 -16.43 -0.65
N ASN A 164 -6.74 -15.95 -1.85
CA ASN A 164 -7.10 -16.63 -3.09
C ASN A 164 -5.90 -16.62 -4.06
N TYR A 165 -5.27 -17.78 -4.19
CA TYR A 165 -4.09 -17.97 -5.07
C TYR A 165 -4.44 -18.11 -6.56
N GLU A 166 -5.72 -18.29 -6.89
CA GLU A 166 -6.21 -18.43 -8.26
C GLU A 166 -6.80 -17.12 -8.82
N ARG A 167 -6.54 -16.00 -8.15
CA ARG A 167 -7.05 -14.69 -8.57
C ARG A 167 -6.51 -14.32 -9.93
N PRO A 168 -7.37 -14.02 -10.93
CA PRO A 168 -6.92 -13.70 -12.28
C PRO A 168 -6.17 -12.37 -12.34
N LEU A 169 -5.40 -12.17 -13.40
CA LEU A 169 -4.81 -10.87 -13.71
C LEU A 169 -5.93 -9.89 -14.08
N ALA A 170 -5.91 -8.72 -13.48
CA ALA A 170 -6.72 -7.59 -13.92
C ALA A 170 -6.05 -6.89 -15.10
N SER A 171 -6.85 -6.29 -15.96
CA SER A 171 -6.35 -5.47 -17.05
C SER A 171 -5.62 -4.23 -16.54
N ILE A 172 -4.74 -3.67 -17.35
CA ILE A 172 -4.05 -2.41 -17.03
C ILE A 172 -5.07 -1.30 -16.71
N GLN A 173 -6.19 -1.25 -17.45
CA GLN A 173 -7.24 -0.26 -17.22
C GLN A 173 -7.89 -0.42 -15.84
N GLU A 174 -8.33 -1.62 -15.48
CA GLU A 174 -8.95 -1.88 -14.17
C GLU A 174 -8.03 -1.51 -13.00
N ILE A 175 -6.72 -1.76 -13.16
CA ILE A 175 -5.73 -1.39 -12.15
C ILE A 175 -5.63 0.14 -12.03
N TYR A 176 -5.54 0.87 -13.16
CA TYR A 176 -5.51 2.32 -13.13
C TYR A 176 -6.81 2.93 -12.59
N ASP A 177 -7.97 2.36 -12.91
CA ASP A 177 -9.25 2.82 -12.38
C ASP A 177 -9.28 2.72 -10.85
N GLN A 178 -8.77 1.64 -10.29
CA GLN A 178 -8.65 1.49 -8.84
C GLN A 178 -7.64 2.46 -8.23
N ILE A 179 -6.48 2.68 -8.86
CA ILE A 179 -5.48 3.65 -8.43
C ILE A 179 -6.08 5.05 -8.36
N VAL A 180 -6.78 5.46 -9.43
CA VAL A 180 -7.44 6.77 -9.50
C VAL A 180 -8.49 6.92 -8.41
N LYS A 181 -9.32 5.89 -8.19
CA LYS A 181 -10.33 5.88 -7.14
C LYS A 181 -9.72 6.08 -5.76
N ASP A 182 -8.68 5.32 -5.43
CA ASP A 182 -8.00 5.42 -4.13
C ASP A 182 -7.39 6.81 -3.92
N LEU A 183 -6.74 7.38 -4.95
CA LEU A 183 -6.13 8.71 -4.85
C LEU A 183 -7.17 9.84 -4.80
N GLN A 184 -8.27 9.74 -5.53
CA GLN A 184 -9.38 10.70 -5.43
C GLN A 184 -9.99 10.71 -4.03
N ASP A 185 -10.18 9.54 -3.42
CA ASP A 185 -10.61 9.44 -2.04
C ASP A 185 -9.61 10.14 -1.09
N CYS A 186 -8.30 9.95 -1.30
CA CYS A 186 -7.27 10.65 -0.52
C CYS A 186 -7.33 12.16 -0.68
N VAL A 187 -7.52 12.67 -1.90
CA VAL A 187 -7.65 14.12 -2.16
C VAL A 187 -8.85 14.72 -1.44
N THR A 188 -9.92 13.95 -1.24
CA THR A 188 -11.13 14.44 -0.56
C THR A 188 -11.05 14.32 0.96
N THR A 189 -10.35 13.32 1.48
CA THR A 189 -10.40 12.96 2.92
C THR A 189 -9.16 13.35 3.71
N LEU A 190 -7.98 13.44 3.07
CA LEU A 190 -6.76 13.77 3.78
C LEU A 190 -6.63 15.28 4.03
N PRO A 191 -6.09 15.66 5.21
CA PRO A 191 -5.82 17.06 5.53
C PRO A 191 -4.64 17.60 4.72
N THR A 192 -4.52 18.92 4.68
CA THR A 192 -3.41 19.63 4.04
C THR A 192 -2.19 19.73 4.96
N ASP A 193 -2.41 19.67 6.28
CA ASP A 193 -1.39 19.73 7.30
C ASP A 193 -1.82 18.92 8.52
N TYR A 194 -0.87 18.38 9.27
CA TYR A 194 -1.07 17.69 10.52
C TYR A 194 -0.56 18.53 11.68
N SER A 195 -1.28 18.55 12.80
CA SER A 195 -0.94 19.41 13.93
C SER A 195 -0.08 18.75 15.00
N LYS A 196 -0.08 17.42 15.07
CA LYS A 196 0.52 16.65 16.20
C LYS A 196 1.16 15.33 15.75
N PRO A 197 2.05 14.74 16.56
CA PRO A 197 2.46 13.36 16.39
C PRO A 197 1.25 12.39 16.42
N PRO A 198 1.30 11.27 15.73
CA PRO A 198 2.43 10.75 14.93
C PRO A 198 2.52 11.31 13.52
N GLN A 199 1.54 12.09 13.08
CA GLN A 199 1.42 12.53 11.69
C GLN A 199 2.40 13.68 11.37
N LYS A 200 2.81 14.46 12.38
CA LYS A 200 3.78 15.55 12.26
C LYS A 200 4.94 15.35 13.24
N TYR A 201 6.17 15.50 12.77
CA TYR A 201 7.37 15.37 13.60
C TYR A 201 8.36 16.48 13.26
N GLN A 202 8.86 17.18 14.27
CA GLN A 202 9.79 18.31 14.10
C GLN A 202 9.35 19.36 13.07
N GLY A 203 8.05 19.66 13.03
CA GLY A 203 7.47 20.62 12.08
C GLY A 203 7.15 20.06 10.71
N ALA A 204 7.62 18.86 10.35
CA ALA A 204 7.36 18.23 9.05
C ALA A 204 6.19 17.24 9.10
N ASN A 205 5.34 17.24 8.08
CA ASN A 205 4.34 16.20 7.89
C ASN A 205 5.05 14.91 7.45
N ILE A 206 4.92 13.85 8.24
CA ILE A 206 5.48 12.53 7.93
C ILE A 206 4.43 11.57 7.36
N PHE A 207 3.14 11.87 7.57
CA PHE A 207 2.05 11.18 6.88
C PHE A 207 1.71 11.91 5.58
N ILE A 208 1.17 11.15 4.64
CA ILE A 208 0.74 11.67 3.34
C ILE A 208 -0.38 12.68 3.55
N THR A 209 -0.22 13.84 2.93
CA THR A 209 -1.18 14.94 2.92
C THR A 209 -2.02 14.94 1.64
N LYS A 210 -3.09 15.73 1.62
CA LYS A 210 -3.93 15.94 0.44
C LYS A 210 -3.12 16.32 -0.80
N GLN A 211 -2.21 17.26 -0.68
CA GLN A 211 -1.41 17.76 -1.83
C GLN A 211 -0.38 16.71 -2.32
N ALA A 212 0.11 15.83 -1.45
CA ALA A 212 0.92 14.71 -1.88
C ALA A 212 0.08 13.71 -2.72
N ALA A 213 -1.17 13.47 -2.32
CA ALA A 213 -2.10 12.65 -3.10
C ALA A 213 -2.45 13.32 -4.45
N GLN A 214 -2.65 14.65 -4.49
CA GLN A 214 -2.88 15.40 -5.73
C GLN A 214 -1.70 15.31 -6.69
N ALA A 215 -0.48 15.50 -6.20
CA ALA A 215 0.74 15.38 -7.00
C ALA A 215 0.91 13.96 -7.57
N THR A 216 0.61 12.95 -6.77
CA THR A 216 0.65 11.54 -7.22
C THR A 216 -0.45 11.26 -8.25
N LEU A 217 -1.66 11.77 -8.04
CA LEU A 217 -2.76 11.63 -8.99
C LEU A 217 -2.45 12.30 -10.33
N ALA A 218 -1.79 13.46 -10.33
CA ALA A 218 -1.29 14.09 -11.55
C ALA A 218 -0.32 13.17 -12.31
N ALA A 219 0.63 12.53 -11.61
CA ALA A 219 1.57 11.60 -12.22
C ALA A 219 0.86 10.35 -12.78
N VAL A 220 -0.17 9.85 -12.09
CA VAL A 220 -1.00 8.73 -12.56
C VAL A 220 -1.74 9.09 -13.84
N TYR A 221 -2.40 10.25 -13.90
CA TYR A 221 -3.08 10.73 -15.11
C TYR A 221 -2.10 10.94 -16.28
N MET A 222 -0.90 11.44 -16.02
CA MET A 222 0.15 11.53 -17.04
C MET A 222 0.52 10.15 -17.59
N ALA A 223 0.63 9.12 -16.74
CA ALA A 223 0.93 7.77 -17.19
C ALA A 223 -0.22 7.14 -17.99
N MET A 224 -1.48 7.37 -17.60
CA MET A 224 -2.67 6.93 -18.35
C MET A 224 -2.76 7.60 -19.73
N ALA A 225 -2.38 8.87 -19.83
CA ALA A 225 -2.36 9.61 -21.08
C ALA A 225 -1.26 9.11 -22.05
N GLY A 226 -0.19 8.53 -21.51
CA GLY A 226 0.93 7.95 -22.25
C GLY A 226 0.72 6.49 -22.64
N TRP A 227 1.81 5.86 -23.06
CA TRP A 227 1.84 4.42 -23.37
C TRP A 227 1.65 3.58 -22.09
N PRO A 228 0.93 2.43 -22.09
CA PRO A 228 0.28 1.80 -23.28
C PRO A 228 -1.16 2.28 -23.53
N LEU A 229 -1.84 2.95 -22.55
CA LEU A 229 -3.26 3.28 -22.62
C LEU A 229 -3.57 4.38 -23.65
N LYS A 230 -2.68 5.37 -23.79
CA LYS A 230 -2.80 6.50 -24.72
C LYS A 230 -4.10 7.28 -24.58
N GLN A 231 -4.62 7.39 -23.37
CA GLN A 231 -5.86 8.10 -23.04
C GLN A 231 -5.57 9.60 -22.89
N THR A 232 -5.29 10.27 -23.98
CA THR A 232 -4.78 11.65 -24.04
C THR A 232 -5.68 12.68 -23.34
N GLN A 233 -6.97 12.38 -23.13
CA GLN A 233 -7.88 13.22 -22.34
C GLN A 233 -7.40 13.44 -20.90
N TYR A 234 -6.62 12.53 -20.33
CA TYR A 234 -6.09 12.65 -18.97
C TYR A 234 -4.95 13.66 -18.82
N TYR A 235 -4.39 14.22 -19.92
CA TYR A 235 -3.45 15.33 -19.81
C TYR A 235 -4.09 16.57 -19.14
N ALA A 236 -5.36 16.84 -19.43
CA ALA A 236 -6.08 17.94 -18.79
C ALA A 236 -6.26 17.69 -17.28
N SER A 237 -6.66 16.48 -16.89
CA SER A 237 -6.80 16.10 -15.48
C SER A 237 -5.47 16.12 -14.73
N ALA A 238 -4.37 15.70 -15.37
CA ALA A 238 -3.03 15.80 -14.79
C ALA A 238 -2.64 17.26 -14.52
N ALA A 239 -2.87 18.13 -15.50
CA ALA A 239 -2.59 19.58 -15.38
C ALA A 239 -3.43 20.23 -14.27
N GLU A 240 -4.70 19.85 -14.12
CA GLU A 240 -5.59 20.33 -13.07
C GLU A 240 -5.07 19.97 -11.67
N GLN A 241 -4.72 18.72 -11.44
CA GLN A 241 -4.20 18.28 -10.15
C GLN A 241 -2.84 18.92 -9.81
N ALA A 242 -1.94 19.01 -10.77
CA ALA A 242 -0.65 19.69 -10.59
C ALA A 242 -0.85 21.19 -10.29
N LYS A 243 -1.74 21.86 -11.05
CA LYS A 243 -2.07 23.27 -10.83
C LYS A 243 -2.65 23.50 -9.44
N ALA A 244 -3.52 22.63 -8.94
CA ALA A 244 -4.09 22.78 -7.60
C ALA A 244 -3.01 22.80 -6.51
N VAL A 245 -1.94 22.00 -6.64
CA VAL A 245 -0.79 22.01 -5.71
C VAL A 245 -0.02 23.33 -5.85
N ILE A 246 0.30 23.75 -7.07
CA ILE A 246 1.06 24.99 -7.35
C ILE A 246 0.30 26.22 -6.84
N ASP A 247 -1.00 26.29 -7.12
CA ASP A 247 -1.85 27.39 -6.65
C ASP A 247 -1.94 27.43 -5.12
N GLY A 248 -1.99 26.27 -4.46
CA GLY A 248 -1.99 26.17 -3.00
C GLY A 248 -0.68 26.67 -2.39
N VAL A 249 0.47 26.41 -3.03
CA VAL A 249 1.78 26.96 -2.62
C VAL A 249 1.82 28.48 -2.85
N ASN A 250 1.45 28.93 -4.03
CA ASN A 250 1.47 30.35 -4.38
C ASN A 250 0.48 31.18 -3.52
N GLY A 251 -0.63 30.58 -3.11
CA GLY A 251 -1.63 31.17 -2.22
C GLY A 251 -1.30 31.08 -0.73
N GLY A 252 -0.15 30.48 -0.36
CA GLY A 252 0.26 30.31 1.03
C GLY A 252 -0.54 29.26 1.82
N THR A 253 -1.30 28.40 1.14
CA THR A 253 -2.05 27.31 1.77
C THR A 253 -1.16 26.11 2.07
N TYR A 254 -0.10 25.89 1.27
CA TYR A 254 0.86 24.80 1.40
C TYR A 254 2.27 25.35 1.60
N GLU A 255 2.98 24.79 2.57
CA GLU A 255 4.35 25.17 2.90
C GLU A 255 5.36 24.29 2.16
N TYR A 256 5.45 24.45 0.84
CA TYR A 256 6.49 23.85 0.03
C TYR A 256 7.38 24.93 -0.57
N ILE A 257 8.67 24.70 -0.55
CA ILE A 257 9.65 25.52 -1.24
C ILE A 257 10.43 24.68 -2.23
N LEU A 258 10.80 25.28 -3.35
CA LEU A 258 11.82 24.72 -4.20
C LEU A 258 13.18 25.07 -3.59
N GLU A 259 13.97 24.05 -3.22
CA GLU A 259 15.30 24.29 -2.65
C GLU A 259 16.17 25.07 -3.66
N PRO A 260 16.65 26.26 -3.32
CA PRO A 260 17.36 27.13 -4.28
C PRO A 260 18.71 26.57 -4.71
N GLU A 261 19.33 25.72 -3.88
CA GLU A 261 20.60 25.10 -4.20
C GLU A 261 20.50 23.58 -4.16
N TYR A 262 20.70 22.92 -5.29
CA TYR A 262 20.59 21.47 -5.45
C TYR A 262 21.40 20.66 -4.41
N LYS A 263 22.56 21.17 -3.97
CA LYS A 263 23.39 20.52 -2.95
C LYS A 263 22.66 20.30 -1.61
N TYR A 264 21.69 21.15 -1.28
CA TYR A 264 20.97 21.06 0.00
C TYR A 264 19.83 20.04 -0.03
N VAL A 265 19.37 19.61 -1.21
CA VAL A 265 18.36 18.54 -1.32
C VAL A 265 18.82 17.24 -0.63
N TYR A 266 20.14 17.00 -0.61
CA TYR A 266 20.73 15.79 -0.05
C TYR A 266 21.53 16.06 1.24
N ALA A 267 21.50 17.25 1.78
CA ALA A 267 22.25 17.58 2.99
C ALA A 267 21.52 17.07 4.25
N PRO A 268 22.19 16.29 5.11
CA PRO A 268 21.54 15.71 6.31
C PRO A 268 21.08 16.74 7.36
N SER A 269 21.48 18.00 7.21
CA SER A 269 21.27 19.07 8.19
C SER A 269 20.25 20.13 7.79
N HIS A 270 19.44 19.86 6.75
CA HIS A 270 18.36 20.76 6.32
C HIS A 270 17.00 20.13 6.48
#